data_04dc1d2049380f5f8485f0c9d6a48b7d
#
_entry.id   04dc1d2049380f5f8485f0c9d6a48b7d
#
_cell.length_a   1.000
_cell.length_b   1.000
_cell.length_c   1.000
_cell.angle_alpha   90.00
_cell.angle_beta   90.00
_cell.angle_gamma   90.00
#
_symmetry.space_group_name_H-M   'P 1'
#
loop_
_entity.id
_entity.type
_entity.pdbx_description
1 polymer ?
#
loop_
_entity_poly.entity_id
_entity_poly.type
_entity_poly.pdbx_seq_one_letter_code
_entity_poly.pdbx_strand_id
1 'polypeptide(L)'
;MSTVPPAAQVLLDFQPEHDFFVGVDSDGCAFDAMDIKHLECFTPCYIRYWDLQPISTLVRETAVFVNLRSTTRGLNRWIALKQVLDLLRDRVEVAERGFVVPQGAELAKFLASPFPLSDIGIAAFARENPSEEIERAIRWGNGVNTAIADM
;
A
#
# COMPACT_ATOMS: atom_id res chain seq x y z
N MET A 1 -21.77 -16.79 -17.51
CA MET A 1 -20.54 -17.05 -18.27
C MET A 1 -19.60 -15.90 -17.99
N SER A 2 -18.50 -16.16 -17.29
CA SER A 2 -17.48 -15.13 -17.01
C SER A 2 -16.72 -14.87 -18.31
N THR A 3 -16.84 -13.68 -18.87
CA THR A 3 -16.06 -13.29 -20.05
C THR A 3 -14.64 -12.97 -19.58
N VAL A 4 -13.67 -13.71 -20.10
CA VAL A 4 -12.25 -13.46 -19.84
C VAL A 4 -11.89 -12.05 -20.34
N PRO A 5 -11.22 -11.19 -19.55
CA PRO A 5 -10.80 -9.88 -20.01
C PRO A 5 -9.89 -9.98 -21.25
N PRO A 6 -9.96 -9.04 -22.21
CA PRO A 6 -9.13 -9.07 -23.42
C PRO A 6 -7.63 -9.22 -23.17
N ALA A 7 -7.11 -8.60 -22.11
CA ALA A 7 -5.70 -8.72 -21.69
C ALA A 7 -5.33 -10.14 -21.22
N ALA A 8 -6.28 -10.90 -20.66
CA ALA A 8 -6.06 -12.28 -20.26
C ALA A 8 -6.18 -13.25 -21.43
N GLN A 9 -6.92 -12.90 -22.48
CA GLN A 9 -7.03 -13.71 -23.68
C GLN A 9 -5.68 -13.89 -24.38
N VAL A 10 -4.85 -12.83 -24.40
CA VAL A 10 -3.49 -12.89 -24.97
C VAL A 10 -2.63 -13.96 -24.28
N LEU A 11 -2.81 -14.16 -22.97
CA LEU A 11 -2.10 -15.20 -22.21
C LEU A 11 -2.63 -16.61 -22.51
N LEU A 12 -3.94 -16.74 -22.76
CA LEU A 12 -4.55 -18.03 -23.12
C LEU A 12 -4.18 -18.46 -24.53
N ASP A 13 -4.00 -17.49 -25.44
CA ASP A 13 -3.65 -17.74 -26.85
C ASP A 13 -2.12 -17.85 -27.05
N PHE A 14 -1.33 -17.60 -25.99
CA PHE A 14 0.12 -17.68 -26.05
C PHE A 14 0.60 -19.09 -26.39
N GLN A 15 1.40 -19.20 -27.43
CA GLN A 15 2.08 -20.43 -27.80
C GLN A 15 3.54 -20.32 -27.40
N PRO A 16 4.08 -21.22 -26.53
CA PRO A 16 5.49 -21.15 -26.14
C PRO A 16 6.39 -21.46 -27.33
N GLU A 17 7.40 -20.61 -27.54
CA GLU A 17 8.42 -20.81 -28.58
C GLU A 17 9.64 -21.59 -28.07
N HIS A 18 9.72 -21.80 -26.72
CA HIS A 18 10.81 -22.45 -26.02
C HIS A 18 10.28 -23.44 -25.00
N ASP A 19 11.11 -24.46 -24.67
CA ASP A 19 10.77 -25.49 -23.67
C ASP A 19 10.76 -24.96 -22.24
N PHE A 20 11.39 -23.82 -22.00
CA PHE A 20 11.50 -23.22 -20.66
C PHE A 20 11.19 -21.72 -20.71
N PHE A 21 10.55 -21.24 -19.66
CA PHE A 21 10.31 -19.82 -19.40
C PHE A 21 10.91 -19.45 -18.03
N VAL A 22 11.67 -18.35 -18.00
CA VAL A 22 12.18 -17.79 -16.76
C VAL A 22 11.62 -16.38 -16.60
N GLY A 23 10.72 -16.20 -15.64
CA GLY A 23 10.19 -14.89 -15.24
C GLY A 23 11.06 -14.31 -14.12
N VAL A 24 11.54 -13.08 -14.31
CA VAL A 24 12.27 -12.34 -13.27
C VAL A 24 11.45 -11.10 -12.92
N ASP A 25 11.07 -10.98 -11.63
CA ASP A 25 10.41 -9.76 -11.13
C ASP A 25 11.40 -8.58 -11.15
N SER A 26 10.88 -7.39 -11.37
CA SER A 26 11.72 -6.19 -11.48
C SER A 26 12.10 -5.63 -10.12
N ASP A 27 11.12 -5.42 -9.25
CA ASP A 27 11.29 -4.69 -8.00
C ASP A 27 11.86 -5.57 -6.88
N GLY A 28 13.06 -5.24 -6.43
CA GLY A 28 13.74 -5.99 -5.38
C GLY A 28 14.32 -7.35 -5.83
N CYS A 29 14.21 -7.67 -7.13
CA CYS A 29 14.81 -8.85 -7.75
C CYS A 29 15.88 -8.43 -8.77
N ALA A 30 15.49 -7.83 -9.89
CA ALA A 30 16.42 -7.32 -10.92
C ALA A 30 16.96 -5.93 -10.58
N PHE A 31 16.14 -5.10 -9.91
CA PHE A 31 16.50 -3.73 -9.51
C PHE A 31 16.28 -3.54 -8.01
N ASP A 32 17.23 -2.86 -7.35
CA ASP A 32 17.11 -2.47 -5.94
C ASP A 32 16.21 -1.23 -5.79
N ALA A 33 14.97 -1.38 -6.22
CA ALA A 33 13.99 -0.31 -6.24
C ALA A 33 13.09 -0.29 -4.99
N MET A 34 13.06 -1.36 -4.18
CA MET A 34 12.14 -1.46 -3.04
C MET A 34 12.46 -0.43 -1.97
N ASP A 35 13.72 -0.32 -1.55
CA ASP A 35 14.11 0.61 -0.50
C ASP A 35 13.83 2.06 -0.93
N ILE A 36 14.23 2.46 -2.12
CA ILE A 36 14.02 3.83 -2.61
C ILE A 36 12.52 4.17 -2.74
N LYS A 37 11.69 3.28 -3.29
CA LYS A 37 10.24 3.49 -3.38
C LYS A 37 9.61 3.68 -2.00
N HIS A 38 9.98 2.84 -1.04
CA HIS A 38 9.40 2.93 0.31
C HIS A 38 9.93 4.13 1.10
N LEU A 39 11.20 4.46 0.98
CA LEU A 39 11.80 5.59 1.71
C LEU A 39 11.36 6.94 1.13
N GLU A 40 11.36 7.09 -0.19
CA GLU A 40 11.19 8.37 -0.86
C GLU A 40 9.76 8.63 -1.38
N CYS A 41 8.95 7.57 -1.58
CA CYS A 41 7.58 7.72 -2.08
C CYS A 41 6.54 7.37 -1.01
N PHE A 42 6.55 6.14 -0.51
CA PHE A 42 5.52 5.68 0.46
C PHE A 42 5.59 6.43 1.78
N THR A 43 6.78 6.54 2.37
CA THR A 43 6.94 7.12 3.71
C THR A 43 6.57 8.60 3.77
N PRO A 44 7.01 9.47 2.84
CA PRO A 44 6.52 10.85 2.80
C PRO A 44 5.00 10.95 2.61
N CYS A 45 4.41 10.04 1.82
CA CYS A 45 2.96 10.00 1.63
C CYS A 45 2.21 9.58 2.91
N TYR A 46 2.71 8.63 3.71
CA TYR A 46 2.14 8.35 5.04
C TYR A 46 2.09 9.64 5.88
N ILE A 47 3.22 10.35 5.98
CA ILE A 47 3.33 11.55 6.79
C ILE A 47 2.34 12.62 6.31
N ARG A 48 2.30 12.87 5.00
CA ARG A 48 1.49 13.93 4.39
C ARG A 48 -0.01 13.67 4.45
N TYR A 49 -0.44 12.49 4.02
CA TYR A 49 -1.86 12.21 3.82
C TYR A 49 -2.57 11.73 5.09
N TRP A 50 -1.83 11.30 6.11
CA TRP A 50 -2.37 10.87 7.39
C TRP A 50 -2.08 11.85 8.52
N ASP A 51 -1.62 13.06 8.19
CA ASP A 51 -1.34 14.16 9.14
C ASP A 51 -0.36 13.76 10.25
N LEU A 52 0.62 12.91 9.92
CA LEU A 52 1.56 12.33 10.88
C LEU A 52 2.84 13.16 11.05
N GLN A 53 2.87 14.41 10.58
CA GLN A 53 4.04 15.28 10.65
C GLN A 53 4.62 15.42 12.07
N PRO A 54 3.81 15.56 13.15
CA PRO A 54 4.34 15.70 14.50
C PRO A 54 5.16 14.48 15.00
N ILE A 55 4.93 13.32 14.40
CA ILE A 55 5.61 12.05 14.73
C ILE A 55 6.40 11.48 13.55
N SER A 56 6.80 12.32 12.60
CA SER A 56 7.36 11.89 11.30
C SER A 56 8.58 10.96 11.40
N THR A 57 9.44 11.13 12.39
CA THR A 57 10.58 10.23 12.64
C THR A 57 10.08 8.82 12.99
N LEU A 58 9.11 8.71 13.89
CA LEU A 58 8.52 7.43 14.30
C LEU A 58 7.78 6.75 13.14
N VAL A 59 7.13 7.56 12.28
CA VAL A 59 6.49 7.05 11.05
C VAL A 59 7.53 6.43 10.12
N ARG A 60 8.68 7.09 9.91
CA ARG A 60 9.76 6.58 9.06
C ARG A 60 10.28 5.24 9.58
N GLU A 61 10.57 5.15 10.86
CA GLU A 61 11.03 3.91 11.50
C GLU A 61 10.00 2.78 11.35
N THR A 62 8.73 3.07 11.66
CA THR A 62 7.65 2.07 11.61
C THR A 62 7.36 1.62 10.18
N ALA A 63 7.32 2.55 9.22
CA ALA A 63 7.10 2.23 7.82
C ALA A 63 8.25 1.39 7.22
N VAL A 64 9.50 1.72 7.55
CA VAL A 64 10.68 0.93 7.17
C VAL A 64 10.59 -0.48 7.77
N PHE A 65 10.23 -0.59 9.03
CA PHE A 65 10.06 -1.91 9.67
C PHE A 65 9.00 -2.73 8.94
N VAL A 66 7.79 -2.20 8.77
CA VAL A 66 6.65 -2.92 8.15
C VAL A 66 6.97 -3.34 6.72
N ASN A 67 7.48 -2.41 5.90
CA ASN A 67 7.57 -2.62 4.46
C ASN A 67 8.88 -3.26 4.00
N LEU A 68 9.97 -3.13 4.77
CA LEU A 68 11.31 -3.53 4.32
C LEU A 68 12.01 -4.54 5.23
N ARG A 69 11.73 -4.54 6.56
CA ARG A 69 12.55 -5.26 7.54
C ARG A 69 11.80 -6.33 8.32
N SER A 70 10.47 -6.37 8.26
CA SER A 70 9.65 -7.35 8.95
C SER A 70 9.27 -8.54 8.06
N THR A 71 8.61 -9.52 8.64
CA THR A 71 8.01 -10.66 7.92
C THR A 71 6.85 -10.23 7.00
N THR A 72 6.43 -8.95 7.08
CA THR A 72 5.37 -8.37 6.27
C THR A 72 5.88 -7.63 5.05
N ARG A 73 7.20 -7.70 4.77
CA ARG A 73 7.78 -7.15 3.55
C ARG A 73 7.06 -7.69 2.31
N GLY A 74 6.68 -6.78 1.40
CA GLY A 74 5.98 -7.14 0.17
C GLY A 74 4.47 -7.37 0.30
N LEU A 75 3.88 -7.13 1.48
CA LEU A 75 2.43 -7.15 1.63
C LEU A 75 1.75 -6.08 0.76
N ASN A 76 0.49 -6.34 0.46
CA ASN A 76 -0.38 -5.37 -0.20
C ASN A 76 -0.36 -4.03 0.55
N ARG A 77 -0.27 -2.92 -0.20
CA ARG A 77 -0.11 -1.56 0.34
C ARG A 77 -1.20 -1.15 1.35
N TRP A 78 -2.44 -1.59 1.15
CA TRP A 78 -3.55 -1.27 2.04
C TRP A 78 -3.44 -1.98 3.39
N ILE A 79 -2.97 -3.22 3.37
CA ILE A 79 -2.66 -4.00 4.58
C ILE A 79 -1.48 -3.33 5.31
N ALA A 80 -0.43 -2.98 4.58
CA ALA A 80 0.75 -2.33 5.15
C ALA A 80 0.41 -0.96 5.76
N LEU A 81 -0.44 -0.15 5.10
CA LEU A 81 -0.94 1.12 5.64
C LEU A 81 -1.62 0.91 7.00
N LYS A 82 -2.58 -0.02 7.07
CA LYS A 82 -3.28 -0.32 8.33
C LYS A 82 -2.30 -0.74 9.42
N GLN A 83 -1.34 -1.58 9.08
CA GLN A 83 -0.35 -2.09 10.03
C GLN A 83 0.60 -0.99 10.54
N VAL A 84 1.01 -0.04 9.68
CA VAL A 84 1.78 1.14 10.11
C VAL A 84 1.00 1.97 11.12
N LEU A 85 -0.29 2.25 10.86
CA LEU A 85 -1.13 3.01 11.78
C LEU A 85 -1.31 2.26 13.12
N ASP A 86 -1.50 0.94 13.08
CA ASP A 86 -1.66 0.12 14.28
C ASP A 86 -0.40 0.16 15.15
N LEU A 87 0.76 -0.13 14.57
CA LEU A 87 2.03 -0.11 15.29
C LEU A 87 2.39 1.27 15.84
N LEU A 88 2.04 2.34 15.13
CA LEU A 88 2.25 3.70 15.63
C LEU A 88 1.41 3.98 16.88
N ARG A 89 0.17 3.47 16.97
CA ARG A 89 -0.67 3.63 18.18
C ARG A 89 -0.09 2.91 19.39
N ASP A 90 0.59 1.79 19.17
CA ASP A 90 1.17 0.98 20.23
C ASP A 90 2.53 1.51 20.71
N ARG A 91 3.10 2.51 20.04
CA ARG A 91 4.39 3.09 20.41
C ARG A 91 4.27 4.04 21.62
N VAL A 92 5.05 3.78 22.65
CA VAL A 92 5.12 4.61 23.88
C VAL A 92 5.52 6.04 23.54
N GLU A 93 6.48 6.23 22.63
CA GLU A 93 6.97 7.55 22.21
C GLU A 93 5.90 8.40 21.52
N VAL A 94 4.91 7.78 20.87
CA VAL A 94 3.77 8.47 20.29
C VAL A 94 2.83 8.96 21.38
N ALA A 95 2.55 8.09 22.36
CA ALA A 95 1.72 8.42 23.52
C ALA A 95 2.35 9.54 24.37
N GLU A 96 3.67 9.50 24.61
CA GLU A 96 4.42 10.53 25.34
C GLU A 96 4.35 11.91 24.65
N ARG A 97 4.21 11.96 23.32
CA ARG A 97 3.99 13.20 22.56
C ARG A 97 2.53 13.68 22.59
N GLY A 98 1.62 12.94 23.22
CA GLY A 98 0.20 13.25 23.22
C GLY A 98 -0.46 13.21 21.84
N PHE A 99 0.14 12.51 20.87
CA PHE A 99 -0.36 12.43 19.51
C PHE A 99 -1.36 11.30 19.35
N VAL A 100 -2.51 11.58 18.72
CA VAL A 100 -3.55 10.60 18.46
C VAL A 100 -3.44 10.13 17.00
N VAL A 101 -3.00 8.89 16.81
CA VAL A 101 -2.91 8.26 15.50
C VAL A 101 -4.31 7.87 15.01
N PRO A 102 -4.67 8.12 13.74
CA PRO A 102 -5.94 7.66 13.15
C PRO A 102 -6.17 6.16 13.34
N GLN A 103 -7.41 5.77 13.64
CA GLN A 103 -7.76 4.38 13.96
C GLN A 103 -7.68 3.43 12.76
N GLY A 104 -7.95 3.93 11.56
CA GLY A 104 -8.02 3.09 10.38
C GLY A 104 -9.22 2.13 10.42
N ALA A 105 -10.34 2.54 11.03
CA ALA A 105 -11.50 1.68 11.21
C ALA A 105 -12.23 1.39 9.90
N GLU A 106 -12.40 2.39 9.05
CA GLU A 106 -13.02 2.21 7.73
C GLU A 106 -12.08 1.46 6.76
N LEU A 107 -10.77 1.72 6.87
CA LEU A 107 -9.77 0.94 6.15
C LEU A 107 -9.83 -0.54 6.57
N ALA A 108 -10.00 -0.85 7.86
CA ALA A 108 -10.18 -2.23 8.33
C ALA A 108 -11.43 -2.90 7.72
N LYS A 109 -12.54 -2.16 7.57
CA LYS A 109 -13.75 -2.67 6.90
C LYS A 109 -13.47 -2.98 5.43
N PHE A 110 -12.75 -2.09 4.72
CA PHE A 110 -12.32 -2.35 3.34
C PHE A 110 -11.47 -3.61 3.25
N LEU A 111 -10.48 -3.78 4.13
CA LEU A 111 -9.62 -4.97 4.14
C LEU A 111 -10.38 -6.28 4.40
N ALA A 112 -11.49 -6.23 5.14
CA ALA A 112 -12.35 -7.39 5.43
C ALA A 112 -13.46 -7.59 4.39
N SER A 113 -13.60 -6.68 3.43
CA SER A 113 -14.67 -6.71 2.42
C SER A 113 -14.34 -7.68 1.26
N PRO A 114 -15.32 -8.06 0.43
CA PRO A 114 -15.10 -8.85 -0.76
C PRO A 114 -14.45 -8.08 -1.92
N PHE A 115 -14.24 -6.77 -1.79
CA PHE A 115 -13.61 -5.96 -2.84
C PHE A 115 -12.13 -6.32 -2.99
N PRO A 116 -11.58 -6.32 -4.21
CA PRO A 116 -10.16 -6.57 -4.41
C PRO A 116 -9.32 -5.48 -3.75
N LEU A 117 -8.20 -5.86 -3.13
CA LEU A 117 -7.26 -4.94 -2.49
C LEU A 117 -6.41 -4.21 -3.54
N SER A 118 -7.05 -3.33 -4.30
CA SER A 118 -6.48 -2.54 -5.39
C SER A 118 -7.08 -1.13 -5.42
N ASP A 119 -6.51 -0.23 -6.23
CA ASP A 119 -7.02 1.13 -6.40
C ASP A 119 -8.46 1.13 -6.94
N ILE A 120 -8.78 0.19 -7.85
CA ILE A 120 -10.14 0.01 -8.37
C ILE A 120 -11.08 -0.50 -7.27
N GLY A 121 -10.60 -1.44 -6.44
CA GLY A 121 -11.41 -2.04 -5.37
C GLY A 121 -11.73 -1.05 -4.26
N ILE A 122 -10.76 -0.25 -3.81
CA ILE A 122 -11.04 0.77 -2.79
C ILE A 122 -11.96 1.88 -3.31
N ALA A 123 -11.84 2.24 -4.60
CA ALA A 123 -12.75 3.20 -5.22
C ALA A 123 -14.18 2.65 -5.35
N ALA A 124 -14.34 1.35 -5.61
CA ALA A 124 -15.65 0.69 -5.62
C ALA A 124 -16.22 0.62 -4.19
N PHE A 125 -15.42 0.23 -3.21
CA PHE A 125 -15.81 0.22 -1.80
C PHE A 125 -16.28 1.60 -1.30
N ALA A 126 -15.57 2.67 -1.68
CA ALA A 126 -15.90 4.04 -1.30
C ALA A 126 -17.28 4.50 -1.79
N ARG A 127 -17.75 4.00 -2.96
CA ARG A 127 -19.08 4.34 -3.48
C ARG A 127 -20.20 3.76 -2.62
N GLU A 128 -19.97 2.60 -2.03
CA GLU A 128 -20.96 1.92 -1.17
C GLU A 128 -20.81 2.32 0.31
N ASN A 129 -19.60 2.71 0.70
CA ASN A 129 -19.23 3.05 2.07
C ASN A 129 -18.47 4.38 2.12
N PRO A 130 -19.12 5.51 1.78
CA PRO A 130 -18.46 6.82 1.74
C PRO A 130 -17.98 7.23 3.14
N SER A 131 -16.70 7.56 3.27
CA SER A 131 -16.11 8.07 4.50
C SER A 131 -14.87 8.92 4.21
N GLU A 132 -14.59 9.89 5.08
CA GLU A 132 -13.40 10.74 4.96
C GLU A 132 -12.11 9.91 5.06
N GLU A 133 -12.11 8.85 5.88
CA GLU A 133 -10.96 7.97 6.04
C GLU A 133 -10.65 7.20 4.75
N ILE A 134 -11.66 6.66 4.07
CA ILE A 134 -11.48 5.97 2.79
C ILE A 134 -11.04 6.94 1.68
N GLU A 135 -11.62 8.13 1.63
CA GLU A 135 -11.18 9.18 0.73
C GLU A 135 -9.72 9.59 0.97
N ARG A 136 -9.30 9.65 2.22
CA ARG A 136 -7.91 9.89 2.63
C ARG A 136 -7.00 8.76 2.15
N ALA A 137 -7.41 7.50 2.33
CA ALA A 137 -6.67 6.34 1.85
C ALA A 137 -6.51 6.37 0.32
N ILE A 138 -7.55 6.70 -0.43
CA ILE A 138 -7.49 6.86 -1.90
C ILE A 138 -6.51 7.97 -2.28
N ARG A 139 -6.58 9.15 -1.65
CA ARG A 139 -5.62 10.24 -1.89
C ARG A 139 -4.19 9.83 -1.59
N TRP A 140 -3.98 9.06 -0.50
CA TRP A 140 -2.68 8.50 -0.19
C TRP A 140 -2.18 7.56 -1.30
N GLY A 141 -2.99 6.61 -1.74
CA GLY A 141 -2.64 5.67 -2.81
C GLY A 141 -2.27 6.39 -4.12
N ASN A 142 -3.06 7.38 -4.52
CA ASN A 142 -2.79 8.22 -5.69
C ASN A 142 -1.48 9.02 -5.52
N GLY A 143 -1.25 9.59 -4.33
CA GLY A 143 -0.02 10.31 -4.03
C GLY A 143 1.23 9.44 -4.12
N VAL A 144 1.15 8.20 -3.64
CA VAL A 144 2.23 7.21 -3.78
C VAL A 144 2.49 6.89 -5.26
N ASN A 145 1.44 6.64 -6.05
CA ASN A 145 1.57 6.35 -7.48
C ASN A 145 2.22 7.53 -8.23
N THR A 146 1.81 8.76 -7.92
CA THR A 146 2.42 9.98 -8.49
C THR A 146 3.90 10.08 -8.12
N ALA A 147 4.23 9.92 -6.83
CA ALA A 147 5.61 10.01 -6.36
C ALA A 147 6.53 8.95 -7.01
N ILE A 148 6.00 7.75 -7.28
CA ILE A 148 6.74 6.69 -7.99
C ILE A 148 6.91 7.04 -9.47
N ALA A 149 5.90 7.62 -10.10
CA ALA A 149 5.97 8.01 -11.51
C ALA A 149 6.95 9.16 -11.76
N ASP A 150 7.15 10.03 -10.76
CA ASP A 150 8.07 11.19 -10.83
C ASP A 150 9.52 10.81 -10.46
N MET A 151 9.78 9.56 -10.05
CA MET A 151 11.08 9.05 -9.63
C MET A 151 11.98 8.66 -10.82
#